data_3bbfb2ea17be4eb6782a7abbcb1d6cd0
#
_entry.id   3bbfb2ea17be4eb6782a7abbcb1d6cd0
#
_cell.length_a   1.000
_cell.length_b   1.000
_cell.length_c   1.000
_cell.angle_alpha   90.00
_cell.angle_beta   90.00
_cell.angle_gamma   90.00
#
_symmetry.space_group_name_H-M   'P 1'
#
loop_
_entity.id
_entity.type
_entity.pdbx_description
1 polymer ?
#
loop_
_entity_poly.entity_id
_entity_poly.type
_entity_poly.pdbx_seq_one_letter_code
_entity_poly.pdbx_strand_id
1 'polypeptide(L)'
;INIILADLNAVDNAKGSKIQSVSMSSFDAWIKYYRPDENSGNTTISYYNKGSLIACLLDLAIINHSNGTQSLDDAMKYAYNEFYKNKGRGYTDAEIKAVFEKFTGQNLDQFYKDYIYGTVSLDFNKFLNFAGLKLVDKTRTSNQAYLGATFSRTNRTEVATVSRGTSAWEAGLNVKDEVLAINGQRVTDVLSAVANLDQKE
;
A
#
# COMPACT_ATOMS: atom_id res chain seq x y z
N ILE A 1 9.38 9.60 10.70
CA ILE A 1 8.90 8.24 11.08
C ILE A 1 7.39 8.16 10.98
N ASN A 2 6.61 9.05 11.61
CA ASN A 2 5.14 8.98 11.64
C ASN A 2 4.49 9.00 10.24
N ILE A 3 5.02 9.80 9.30
CA ILE A 3 4.53 9.85 7.92
C ILE A 3 4.74 8.50 7.22
N ILE A 4 5.93 7.93 7.33
CA ILE A 4 6.25 6.61 6.73
C ILE A 4 5.38 5.52 7.33
N LEU A 5 5.11 5.54 8.63
CA LEU A 5 4.19 4.58 9.26
C LEU A 5 2.74 4.76 8.81
N ALA A 6 2.28 6.00 8.57
CA ALA A 6 0.96 6.26 8.02
C ALA A 6 0.84 5.74 6.59
N ASP A 7 1.84 6.01 5.73
CA ASP A 7 1.89 5.50 4.35
C ASP A 7 1.93 3.96 4.33
N LEU A 8 2.73 3.35 5.21
CA LEU A 8 2.82 1.91 5.34
C LEU A 8 1.45 1.30 5.68
N ASN A 9 0.78 1.83 6.71
CA ASN A 9 -0.56 1.38 7.09
C ASN A 9 -1.56 1.57 5.94
N ALA A 10 -1.49 2.67 5.21
CA ALA A 10 -2.38 2.93 4.08
C ALA A 10 -2.17 1.92 2.95
N VAL A 11 -0.92 1.56 2.63
CA VAL A 11 -0.59 0.59 1.56
C VAL A 11 -0.89 -0.84 2.00
N ASP A 12 -0.58 -1.21 3.24
CA ASP A 12 -0.77 -2.58 3.76
C ASP A 12 -2.26 -2.92 3.92
N ASN A 13 -3.07 -1.96 4.36
CA ASN A 13 -4.51 -2.11 4.48
C ASN A 13 -5.26 -2.06 3.14
N ALA A 14 -4.68 -1.45 2.10
CA ALA A 14 -5.29 -1.38 0.77
C ALA A 14 -5.24 -2.74 0.09
N LYS A 15 -6.39 -3.41 -0.06
CA LYS A 15 -6.49 -4.71 -0.76
C LYS A 15 -6.04 -4.60 -2.22
N GLY A 16 -6.22 -3.44 -2.83
CA GLY A 16 -5.70 -3.10 -4.16
C GLY A 16 -4.16 -3.21 -4.28
N SER A 17 -3.41 -3.22 -3.17
CA SER A 17 -1.95 -3.38 -3.19
C SER A 17 -1.48 -4.72 -3.77
N LYS A 18 -2.34 -5.73 -3.80
CA LYS A 18 -2.11 -7.04 -4.43
C LYS A 18 -2.62 -7.14 -5.86
N ILE A 19 -3.27 -6.09 -6.36
CA ILE A 19 -3.94 -6.06 -7.67
C ILE A 19 -3.28 -5.05 -8.61
N GLN A 20 -2.95 -3.85 -8.11
CA GLN A 20 -2.44 -2.76 -8.89
C GLN A 20 -0.99 -2.42 -8.49
N SER A 21 -0.10 -2.34 -9.46
CA SER A 21 1.27 -1.86 -9.25
C SER A 21 1.29 -0.34 -9.08
N VAL A 22 2.39 0.22 -8.54
CA VAL A 22 2.55 1.67 -8.42
C VAL A 22 2.63 2.34 -9.80
N SER A 23 3.25 1.69 -10.78
CA SER A 23 3.32 2.17 -12.16
C SER A 23 1.93 2.29 -12.78
N MET A 24 1.09 1.24 -12.67
CA MET A 24 -0.30 1.28 -13.13
C MET A 24 -1.12 2.33 -12.39
N SER A 25 -0.96 2.44 -11.07
CA SER A 25 -1.69 3.44 -10.26
C SER A 25 -1.37 4.87 -10.69
N SER A 26 -0.11 5.14 -11.03
CA SER A 26 0.32 6.43 -11.55
C SER A 26 -0.22 6.69 -12.96
N PHE A 27 -0.15 5.72 -13.86
CA PHE A 27 -0.62 5.83 -15.23
C PHE A 27 -2.15 6.01 -15.31
N ASP A 28 -2.89 5.22 -14.55
CA ASP A 28 -4.35 5.21 -14.52
C ASP A 28 -4.96 6.25 -13.56
N ALA A 29 -4.15 7.13 -12.96
CA ALA A 29 -4.58 8.00 -11.86
C ALA A 29 -5.85 8.80 -12.16
N TRP A 30 -5.95 9.39 -13.35
CA TRP A 30 -7.08 10.23 -13.74
C TRP A 30 -8.40 9.49 -13.90
N ILE A 31 -8.34 8.20 -14.23
CA ILE A 31 -9.55 7.39 -14.49
C ILE A 31 -9.91 6.47 -13.33
N LYS A 32 -8.96 6.20 -12.40
CA LYS A 32 -9.17 5.32 -11.23
C LYS A 32 -9.00 6.05 -9.90
N TYR A 33 -7.81 6.57 -9.61
CA TYR A 33 -7.51 7.16 -8.30
C TYR A 33 -8.36 8.41 -8.01
N TYR A 34 -8.53 9.30 -9.02
CA TYR A 34 -9.33 10.52 -8.88
C TYR A 34 -10.82 10.33 -9.21
N ARG A 35 -11.23 9.11 -9.56
CA ARG A 35 -12.63 8.73 -9.81
C ARG A 35 -12.97 7.41 -9.11
N PRO A 36 -12.91 7.38 -7.77
CA PRO A 36 -13.16 6.16 -7.03
C PRO A 36 -14.62 5.73 -7.13
N ASP A 37 -14.83 4.43 -7.16
CA ASP A 37 -16.12 3.74 -7.00
C ASP A 37 -16.15 2.97 -5.66
N GLU A 38 -17.24 2.27 -5.40
CA GLU A 38 -17.42 1.48 -4.17
C GLU A 38 -16.41 0.35 -4.01
N ASN A 39 -15.82 -0.14 -5.11
CA ASN A 39 -14.84 -1.23 -5.12
C ASN A 39 -13.37 -0.76 -5.20
N SER A 40 -13.13 0.55 -5.32
CA SER A 40 -11.79 1.10 -5.50
C SER A 40 -10.82 0.69 -4.38
N GLY A 41 -11.28 0.58 -3.14
CA GLY A 41 -10.47 0.09 -2.01
C GLY A 41 -9.92 -1.33 -2.20
N ASN A 42 -10.57 -2.14 -3.05
CA ASN A 42 -10.17 -3.52 -3.36
C ASN A 42 -9.28 -3.63 -4.60
N THR A 43 -9.21 -2.60 -5.45
CA THR A 43 -8.61 -2.69 -6.79
C THR A 43 -7.52 -1.66 -7.04
N THR A 44 -7.49 -0.56 -6.27
CA THR A 44 -6.56 0.55 -6.48
C THR A 44 -5.69 0.81 -5.27
N ILE A 45 -4.56 1.49 -5.51
CA ILE A 45 -3.66 2.00 -4.47
C ILE A 45 -3.38 3.47 -4.69
N SER A 46 -2.91 4.15 -3.64
CA SER A 46 -2.31 5.47 -3.77
C SER A 46 -0.87 5.34 -4.27
N TYR A 47 -0.59 5.85 -5.47
CA TYR A 47 0.78 5.94 -5.96
C TYR A 47 1.63 6.93 -5.16
N TYR A 48 1.03 7.89 -4.47
CA TYR A 48 1.73 8.76 -3.52
C TYR A 48 2.26 7.97 -2.33
N ASN A 49 1.39 7.23 -1.63
CA ASN A 49 1.78 6.47 -0.46
C ASN A 49 2.79 5.36 -0.79
N LYS A 50 2.52 4.54 -1.82
CA LYS A 50 3.45 3.48 -2.22
C LYS A 50 4.74 4.05 -2.81
N GLY A 51 4.67 5.16 -3.56
CA GLY A 51 5.83 5.87 -4.09
C GLY A 51 6.72 6.45 -3.00
N SER A 52 6.14 7.08 -1.98
CA SER A 52 6.84 7.57 -0.78
C SER A 52 7.63 6.45 -0.10
N LEU A 53 6.99 5.29 0.09
CA LEU A 53 7.65 4.12 0.69
C LEU A 53 8.81 3.59 -0.16
N ILE A 54 8.62 3.48 -1.48
CA ILE A 54 9.67 3.05 -2.43
C ILE A 54 10.84 4.03 -2.41
N ALA A 55 10.56 5.34 -2.40
CA ALA A 55 11.57 6.39 -2.30
C ALA A 55 12.37 6.26 -0.99
N CYS A 56 11.70 5.98 0.13
CA CYS A 56 12.35 5.72 1.41
C CYS A 56 13.30 4.50 1.36
N LEU A 57 12.89 3.41 0.70
CA LEU A 57 13.76 2.23 0.54
C LEU A 57 14.99 2.53 -0.32
N LEU A 58 14.84 3.30 -1.42
CA LEU A 58 15.95 3.73 -2.26
C LEU A 58 16.90 4.66 -1.50
N ASP A 59 16.36 5.59 -0.72
CA ASP A 59 17.16 6.51 0.11
C ASP A 59 18.02 5.73 1.12
N LEU A 60 17.45 4.81 1.86
CA LEU A 60 18.17 3.95 2.78
C LEU A 60 19.26 3.12 2.08
N ALA A 61 19.00 2.63 0.87
CA ALA A 61 19.98 1.89 0.08
C ALA A 61 21.15 2.80 -0.36
N ILE A 62 20.87 4.02 -0.78
CA ILE A 62 21.89 5.01 -1.17
C ILE A 62 22.74 5.41 0.04
N ILE A 63 22.10 5.74 1.16
CA ILE A 63 22.78 6.09 2.41
C ILE A 63 23.70 4.95 2.87
N ASN A 64 23.22 3.73 2.82
CA ASN A 64 24.01 2.55 3.19
C ASN A 64 25.20 2.33 2.23
N HIS A 65 24.99 2.42 0.92
CA HIS A 65 26.07 2.23 -0.07
C HIS A 65 27.15 3.30 0.05
N SER A 66 26.75 4.55 0.27
CA SER A 66 27.66 5.70 0.36
C SER A 66 28.29 5.91 1.74
N ASN A 67 28.01 5.02 2.72
CA ASN A 67 28.40 5.21 4.12
C ASN A 67 27.92 6.57 4.69
N GLY A 68 26.72 6.99 4.33
CA GLY A 68 26.09 8.21 4.85
C GLY A 68 26.51 9.51 4.14
N THR A 69 27.28 9.43 3.06
CA THR A 69 27.75 10.65 2.35
C THR A 69 26.82 11.13 1.25
N GLN A 70 25.89 10.30 0.79
CA GLN A 70 24.89 10.60 -0.25
C GLN A 70 23.51 10.12 0.16
N SER A 71 22.50 10.72 -0.43
CA SER A 71 21.08 10.43 -0.22
C SER A 71 20.31 10.41 -1.55
N LEU A 72 19.02 10.15 -1.51
CA LEU A 72 18.11 10.25 -2.65
C LEU A 72 18.12 11.66 -3.26
N ASP A 73 18.30 12.71 -2.44
CA ASP A 73 18.42 14.09 -2.92
C ASP A 73 19.58 14.28 -3.88
N ASP A 74 20.73 13.61 -3.64
CA ASP A 74 21.89 13.66 -4.53
C ASP A 74 21.61 12.96 -5.86
N ALA A 75 20.91 11.83 -5.83
CA ALA A 75 20.46 11.13 -7.03
C ALA A 75 19.49 11.99 -7.86
N MET A 76 18.53 12.64 -7.22
CA MET A 76 17.57 13.54 -7.88
C MET A 76 18.27 14.78 -8.43
N LYS A 77 19.20 15.36 -7.70
CA LYS A 77 20.02 16.49 -8.16
C LYS A 77 20.88 16.10 -9.36
N TYR A 78 21.46 14.89 -9.34
CA TYR A 78 22.20 14.37 -10.48
C TYR A 78 21.28 14.21 -11.71
N ALA A 79 20.11 13.62 -11.56
CA ALA A 79 19.15 13.44 -12.64
C ALA A 79 18.72 14.80 -13.23
N TYR A 80 18.43 15.79 -12.39
CA TYR A 80 18.09 17.15 -12.83
C TYR A 80 19.21 17.78 -13.66
N ASN A 81 20.46 17.71 -13.19
CA ASN A 81 21.59 18.29 -13.90
C ASN A 81 21.88 17.56 -15.21
N GLU A 82 21.90 16.23 -15.19
CA GLU A 82 22.23 15.42 -16.35
C GLU A 82 21.20 15.53 -17.47
N PHE A 83 19.90 15.40 -17.13
CA PHE A 83 18.87 15.37 -18.17
C PHE A 83 18.31 16.74 -18.50
N TYR A 84 17.94 17.53 -17.50
CA TYR A 84 17.34 18.84 -17.75
C TYR A 84 18.40 19.90 -18.11
N LYS A 85 19.43 20.07 -17.28
CA LYS A 85 20.45 21.11 -17.51
C LYS A 85 21.32 20.81 -18.72
N ASN A 86 21.88 19.59 -18.81
CA ASN A 86 22.86 19.25 -19.83
C ASN A 86 22.21 18.84 -21.16
N LYS A 87 21.12 18.06 -21.12
CA LYS A 87 20.45 17.52 -22.31
C LYS A 87 19.19 18.27 -22.74
N GLY A 88 18.72 19.22 -21.94
CA GLY A 88 17.52 20.03 -22.23
C GLY A 88 16.20 19.24 -22.34
N ARG A 89 16.12 18.07 -21.68
CA ARG A 89 14.93 17.18 -21.73
C ARG A 89 14.68 16.47 -20.41
N GLY A 90 13.56 15.76 -20.31
CA GLY A 90 13.33 14.80 -19.24
C GLY A 90 14.14 13.52 -19.40
N TYR A 91 13.98 12.60 -18.45
CA TYR A 91 14.58 11.26 -18.47
C TYR A 91 13.53 10.22 -18.87
N THR A 92 14.00 9.09 -19.39
CA THR A 92 13.19 7.87 -19.59
C THR A 92 13.20 6.99 -18.34
N ASP A 93 12.28 6.02 -18.25
CA ASP A 93 12.25 5.08 -17.14
C ASP A 93 13.56 4.30 -16.97
N ALA A 94 14.19 3.92 -18.08
CA ALA A 94 15.49 3.25 -18.06
C ALA A 94 16.62 4.16 -17.55
N GLU A 95 16.58 5.45 -17.91
CA GLU A 95 17.59 6.41 -17.49
C GLU A 95 17.48 6.73 -16.00
N ILE A 96 16.29 6.95 -15.45
CA ILE A 96 16.12 7.19 -14.01
C ILE A 96 16.47 5.94 -13.19
N LYS A 97 16.14 4.74 -13.69
CA LYS A 97 16.57 3.49 -13.07
C LYS A 97 18.10 3.41 -13.01
N ALA A 98 18.79 3.71 -14.12
CA ALA A 98 20.26 3.72 -14.17
C ALA A 98 20.87 4.74 -13.20
N VAL A 99 20.22 5.89 -12.96
CA VAL A 99 20.64 6.83 -11.92
C VAL A 99 20.55 6.17 -10.54
N PHE A 100 19.43 5.54 -10.20
CA PHE A 100 19.31 4.88 -8.90
C PHE A 100 20.28 3.70 -8.75
N GLU A 101 20.53 2.91 -9.80
CA GLU A 101 21.56 1.86 -9.80
C GLU A 101 22.95 2.41 -9.51
N LYS A 102 23.29 3.55 -10.13
CA LYS A 102 24.57 4.24 -9.88
C LYS A 102 24.73 4.64 -8.41
N PHE A 103 23.68 5.19 -7.80
CA PHE A 103 23.75 5.70 -6.42
C PHE A 103 23.59 4.61 -5.36
N THR A 104 22.85 3.55 -5.66
CA THR A 104 22.71 2.39 -4.75
C THR A 104 23.85 1.37 -4.88
N GLY A 105 24.63 1.45 -5.96
CA GLY A 105 25.67 0.46 -6.28
C GLY A 105 25.14 -0.94 -6.59
N GLN A 106 23.87 -1.08 -6.92
CA GLN A 106 23.19 -2.36 -7.09
C GLN A 106 22.41 -2.39 -8.42
N ASN A 107 22.26 -3.59 -9.00
CA ASN A 107 21.27 -3.80 -10.05
C ASN A 107 19.85 -3.76 -9.44
N LEU A 108 18.97 -2.96 -10.03
CA LEU A 108 17.61 -2.75 -9.55
C LEU A 108 16.54 -3.47 -10.40
N ASP A 109 16.92 -4.38 -11.31
CA ASP A 109 15.94 -5.10 -12.17
C ASP A 109 14.86 -5.81 -11.35
N GLN A 110 15.28 -6.57 -10.32
CA GLN A 110 14.33 -7.27 -9.46
C GLN A 110 13.52 -6.31 -8.59
N PHE A 111 14.12 -5.24 -8.08
CA PHE A 111 13.43 -4.20 -7.33
C PHE A 111 12.32 -3.54 -8.16
N TYR A 112 12.61 -3.19 -9.39
CA TYR A 112 11.64 -2.61 -10.33
C TYR A 112 10.54 -3.60 -10.70
N LYS A 113 10.89 -4.85 -11.01
CA LYS A 113 9.94 -5.91 -11.31
C LYS A 113 8.96 -6.14 -10.17
N ASP A 114 9.44 -6.18 -8.93
CA ASP A 114 8.62 -6.51 -7.76
C ASP A 114 7.82 -5.33 -7.24
N TYR A 115 8.43 -4.13 -7.15
CA TYR A 115 7.87 -3.01 -6.42
C TYR A 115 7.32 -1.88 -7.30
N ILE A 116 7.87 -1.67 -8.49
CA ILE A 116 7.41 -0.64 -9.44
C ILE A 116 6.33 -1.20 -10.38
N TYR A 117 6.64 -2.31 -11.07
CA TYR A 117 5.76 -2.93 -12.05
C TYR A 117 4.93 -4.08 -11.48
N GLY A 118 5.33 -4.64 -10.36
CA GLY A 118 4.66 -5.74 -9.66
C GLY A 118 3.87 -5.30 -8.44
N THR A 119 3.29 -6.31 -7.79
CA THR A 119 2.44 -6.15 -6.59
C THR A 119 3.02 -6.86 -5.36
N VAL A 120 4.31 -7.18 -5.40
CA VAL A 120 5.01 -7.77 -4.26
C VAL A 120 5.02 -6.79 -3.10
N SER A 121 4.80 -7.28 -1.88
CA SER A 121 4.88 -6.48 -0.67
C SER A 121 6.30 -5.98 -0.44
N LEU A 122 6.44 -4.71 -0.04
CA LEU A 122 7.74 -4.11 0.25
C LEU A 122 8.41 -4.80 1.46
N ASP A 123 9.65 -5.26 1.29
CA ASP A 123 10.44 -5.81 2.40
C ASP A 123 11.14 -4.69 3.16
N PHE A 124 10.39 -4.06 4.07
CA PHE A 124 10.91 -2.96 4.89
C PHE A 124 12.09 -3.37 5.76
N ASN A 125 12.05 -4.57 6.36
CA ASN A 125 13.09 -4.96 7.30
C ASN A 125 14.44 -5.13 6.63
N LYS A 126 14.50 -5.54 5.36
CA LYS A 126 15.73 -5.60 4.57
C LYS A 126 16.46 -4.25 4.55
N PHE A 127 15.70 -3.15 4.34
CA PHE A 127 16.26 -1.80 4.20
C PHE A 127 16.41 -1.08 5.55
N LEU A 128 15.45 -1.26 6.47
CA LEU A 128 15.52 -0.67 7.81
C LEU A 128 16.71 -1.18 8.61
N ASN A 129 17.17 -2.41 8.36
CA ASN A 129 18.37 -2.96 8.97
C ASN A 129 19.61 -2.11 8.65
N PHE A 130 19.69 -1.42 7.52
CA PHE A 130 20.78 -0.49 7.21
C PHE A 130 20.88 0.67 8.20
N ALA A 131 19.73 1.07 8.77
CA ALA A 131 19.64 2.12 9.79
C ALA A 131 19.57 1.55 11.23
N GLY A 132 19.76 0.25 11.42
CA GLY A 132 19.61 -0.40 12.72
C GLY A 132 18.18 -0.45 13.25
N LEU A 133 17.20 -0.31 12.38
CA LEU A 133 15.77 -0.29 12.71
C LEU A 133 15.08 -1.61 12.32
N LYS A 134 14.01 -1.95 13.04
CA LYS A 134 13.15 -3.10 12.73
C LYS A 134 11.69 -2.70 12.80
N LEU A 135 10.93 -3.09 11.78
CA LEU A 135 9.47 -3.01 11.78
C LEU A 135 8.88 -4.23 12.49
N VAL A 136 7.98 -3.98 13.44
CA VAL A 136 7.27 -5.03 14.19
C VAL A 136 5.76 -4.83 14.01
N ASP A 137 5.09 -5.83 13.48
CA ASP A 137 3.63 -5.88 13.43
C ASP A 137 3.08 -6.32 14.80
N LYS A 138 2.32 -5.42 15.43
CA LYS A 138 1.68 -5.66 16.74
C LYS A 138 0.24 -6.18 16.61
N THR A 139 -0.32 -6.24 15.40
CA THR A 139 -1.72 -6.60 15.18
C THR A 139 -1.95 -8.11 15.07
N ARG A 140 -0.90 -8.88 14.80
CA ARG A 140 -0.96 -10.35 14.63
C ARG A 140 -1.42 -11.16 15.84
N THR A 141 -1.63 -10.52 16.99
CA THR A 141 -2.04 -11.18 18.25
C THR A 141 -3.54 -11.04 18.55
N SER A 142 -4.30 -10.38 17.70
CA SER A 142 -5.75 -10.24 17.91
C SER A 142 -6.47 -11.51 17.46
N ASN A 143 -7.11 -12.19 18.42
CA ASN A 143 -7.99 -13.33 18.18
C ASN A 143 -9.47 -12.92 17.99
N GLN A 144 -9.74 -11.66 17.65
CA GLN A 144 -11.11 -11.18 17.44
C GLN A 144 -11.65 -11.64 16.09
N ALA A 145 -12.93 -11.99 16.05
CA ALA A 145 -13.66 -12.29 14.83
C ALA A 145 -13.61 -11.05 13.89
N TYR A 146 -13.25 -11.27 12.64
CA TYR A 146 -13.12 -10.22 11.65
C TYR A 146 -13.95 -10.54 10.40
N LEU A 147 -15.05 -9.84 10.24
CA LEU A 147 -15.95 -10.04 9.10
C LEU A 147 -15.37 -9.54 7.79
N GLY A 148 -14.64 -8.42 7.82
CA GLY A 148 -14.09 -7.78 6.63
C GLY A 148 -15.09 -6.89 5.89
N ALA A 149 -16.14 -6.46 6.55
CA ALA A 149 -17.08 -5.46 6.07
C ALA A 149 -17.20 -4.30 7.06
N THR A 150 -17.53 -3.11 6.55
CA THR A 150 -17.95 -1.98 7.38
C THR A 150 -19.41 -1.66 7.10
N PHE A 151 -20.06 -1.00 8.05
CA PHE A 151 -21.47 -0.68 7.99
C PHE A 151 -21.70 0.82 8.05
N SER A 152 -22.81 1.26 7.47
CA SER A 152 -23.22 2.65 7.45
C SER A 152 -23.34 3.21 8.88
N ARG A 153 -22.94 4.46 9.09
CA ARG A 153 -23.08 5.14 10.39
C ARG A 153 -24.52 5.45 10.72
N THR A 154 -25.37 5.64 9.72
CA THR A 154 -26.79 5.98 9.87
C THR A 154 -27.68 4.75 9.91
N ASN A 155 -27.35 3.71 9.11
CA ASN A 155 -28.02 2.42 9.12
C ASN A 155 -26.97 1.31 9.40
N ARG A 156 -26.84 0.89 10.64
CA ARG A 156 -25.79 -0.04 11.10
C ARG A 156 -25.99 -1.49 10.62
N THR A 157 -27.01 -1.75 9.85
CA THR A 157 -27.26 -3.02 9.16
C THR A 157 -26.91 -2.98 7.68
N GLU A 158 -26.76 -1.77 7.09
CA GLU A 158 -26.41 -1.59 5.70
C GLU A 158 -24.89 -1.64 5.49
N VAL A 159 -24.46 -2.49 4.57
CA VAL A 159 -23.05 -2.66 4.21
C VAL A 159 -22.52 -1.43 3.49
N ALA A 160 -21.48 -0.81 4.02
CA ALA A 160 -20.80 0.36 3.43
C ALA A 160 -19.59 -0.04 2.59
N THR A 161 -18.79 -1.02 3.04
CA THR A 161 -17.65 -1.56 2.29
C THR A 161 -17.49 -3.05 2.55
N VAL A 162 -16.93 -3.77 1.58
CA VAL A 162 -16.52 -5.18 1.75
C VAL A 162 -15.06 -5.30 1.31
N SER A 163 -14.21 -5.87 2.15
CA SER A 163 -12.79 -6.04 1.89
C SER A 163 -12.52 -7.36 1.17
N ARG A 164 -11.83 -7.31 0.05
CA ARG A 164 -11.44 -8.49 -0.74
C ARG A 164 -10.66 -9.52 0.09
N GLY A 165 -10.97 -10.80 -0.10
CA GLY A 165 -10.31 -11.92 0.58
C GLY A 165 -10.64 -12.03 2.06
N THR A 166 -11.82 -11.56 2.48
CA THR A 166 -12.34 -11.70 3.83
C THR A 166 -13.60 -12.57 3.83
N SER A 167 -14.08 -12.98 5.01
CA SER A 167 -15.27 -13.81 5.14
C SER A 167 -16.49 -13.19 4.46
N ALA A 168 -16.69 -11.87 4.61
CA ALA A 168 -17.78 -11.15 3.94
C ALA A 168 -17.68 -11.22 2.42
N TRP A 169 -16.47 -11.04 1.88
CA TRP A 169 -16.22 -11.13 0.44
C TRP A 169 -16.50 -12.53 -0.11
N GLU A 170 -15.95 -13.56 0.54
CA GLU A 170 -16.10 -14.95 0.11
C GLU A 170 -17.55 -15.43 0.22
N ALA A 171 -18.30 -14.90 1.20
CA ALA A 171 -19.72 -15.17 1.37
C ALA A 171 -20.63 -14.42 0.36
N GLY A 172 -20.06 -13.51 -0.46
CA GLY A 172 -20.80 -12.77 -1.47
C GLY A 172 -21.56 -11.54 -0.94
N LEU A 173 -21.20 -11.04 0.24
CA LEU A 173 -21.76 -9.79 0.76
C LEU A 173 -21.34 -8.61 -0.11
N ASN A 174 -22.29 -7.72 -0.44
CA ASN A 174 -22.04 -6.57 -1.30
C ASN A 174 -22.36 -5.24 -0.60
N VAL A 175 -21.81 -4.17 -1.10
CA VAL A 175 -22.16 -2.80 -0.70
C VAL A 175 -23.64 -2.56 -0.93
N LYS A 176 -24.31 -1.92 0.04
CA LYS A 176 -25.75 -1.68 0.11
C LYS A 176 -26.61 -2.90 0.47
N ASP A 177 -26.03 -4.08 0.68
CA ASP A 177 -26.80 -5.17 1.30
C ASP A 177 -27.24 -4.79 2.71
N GLU A 178 -28.40 -5.24 3.13
CA GLU A 178 -28.92 -5.07 4.48
C GLU A 178 -28.92 -6.41 5.22
N VAL A 179 -28.16 -6.48 6.32
CA VAL A 179 -28.11 -7.66 7.19
C VAL A 179 -29.27 -7.61 8.17
N LEU A 180 -30.26 -8.46 7.97
CA LEU A 180 -31.48 -8.48 8.78
C LEU A 180 -31.37 -9.33 10.06
N ALA A 181 -30.61 -10.43 9.98
CA ALA A 181 -30.46 -11.36 11.10
C ALA A 181 -29.11 -12.08 11.04
N ILE A 182 -28.58 -12.49 12.18
CA ILE A 182 -27.43 -13.38 12.35
C ILE A 182 -27.87 -14.55 13.23
N ASN A 183 -27.62 -15.79 12.78
CA ASN A 183 -28.03 -17.02 13.49
C ASN A 183 -29.54 -17.03 13.86
N GLY A 184 -30.37 -16.50 12.96
CA GLY A 184 -31.82 -16.42 13.15
C GLY A 184 -32.31 -15.31 14.10
N GLN A 185 -31.39 -14.51 14.68
CA GLN A 185 -31.72 -13.38 15.54
C GLN A 185 -31.60 -12.06 14.76
N ARG A 186 -32.64 -11.24 14.82
CA ARG A 186 -32.68 -9.92 14.19
C ARG A 186 -31.59 -9.02 14.79
N VAL A 187 -30.87 -8.34 13.92
CA VAL A 187 -29.81 -7.40 14.34
C VAL A 187 -30.17 -5.96 13.96
N THR A 188 -29.68 -5.02 14.77
CA THR A 188 -29.79 -3.57 14.52
C THR A 188 -28.42 -2.92 14.45
N ASP A 189 -27.36 -3.64 14.85
CA ASP A 189 -25.96 -3.24 14.78
C ASP A 189 -25.13 -4.50 14.54
N VAL A 190 -24.67 -4.69 13.29
CA VAL A 190 -23.96 -5.90 12.87
C VAL A 190 -22.59 -6.00 13.53
N LEU A 191 -21.83 -4.89 13.66
CA LEU A 191 -20.51 -4.95 14.27
C LEU A 191 -20.56 -5.37 15.74
N SER A 192 -21.55 -4.85 16.49
CA SER A 192 -21.78 -5.26 17.87
C SER A 192 -22.20 -6.72 17.98
N ALA A 193 -23.03 -7.19 17.06
CA ALA A 193 -23.46 -8.58 17.03
C ALA A 193 -22.29 -9.54 16.72
N VAL A 194 -21.46 -9.20 15.72
CA VAL A 194 -20.26 -9.99 15.34
C VAL A 194 -19.23 -10.01 16.45
N ALA A 195 -18.99 -8.88 17.13
CA ALA A 195 -18.05 -8.82 18.25
C ALA A 195 -18.41 -9.73 19.42
N ASN A 196 -19.70 -10.08 19.55
CA ASN A 196 -20.22 -10.99 20.59
C ASN A 196 -20.27 -12.46 20.14
N LEU A 197 -19.92 -12.78 18.89
CA LEU A 197 -19.81 -14.17 18.45
C LEU A 197 -18.59 -14.83 19.08
N ASP A 198 -18.81 -16.04 19.61
CA ASP A 198 -17.68 -16.83 20.10
C ASP A 198 -16.81 -17.26 18.92
N GLN A 199 -15.50 -17.23 19.07
CA GLN A 199 -14.53 -17.50 17.99
C GLN A 199 -14.58 -18.95 17.47
N LYS A 200 -15.42 -19.78 18.05
CA LYS A 200 -15.61 -21.20 17.68
C LYS A 200 -16.84 -21.44 16.81
N GLU A 201 -17.63 -20.41 16.56
CA GLU A 201 -18.77 -20.41 15.64
C GLU A 201 -18.45 -19.55 14.40
#